data_6802fd9eff775cac65f1e19fd557da10
#
_entry.id   6802fd9eff775cac65f1e19fd557da10
#
_cell.length_a   1.000
_cell.length_b   1.000
_cell.length_c   1.000
_cell.angle_alpha   90.00
_cell.angle_beta   90.00
_cell.angle_gamma   90.00
#
_symmetry.space_group_name_H-M   'P 1'
#
loop_
_entity.id
_entity.type
_entity.pdbx_description
1 polymer ?
#
loop_
_entity_poly.entity_id
_entity_poly.type
_entity_poly.pdbx_seq_one_letter_code
_entity_poly.pdbx_strand_id
1 'polypeptide(L)'
;NLDLLQSVAPKSPGWRRNLPAIVTLLALTALVVAVARPAREEKVPRERATVVIAIDTSLSMMAEDVPPDRLSVAQEAAKLFLTILPDKINVGLVSFNGVGTILVPPTTDRARVRTAIDRLELDERTAIGEAIFTSLQAVRQAPVAEGDLDNEEVPARIVLMSDGKTTVGRPDAVGAQAAADAGVPVNTIAFGTDHGVIQLESEPNPIPVDVDREALERVADQTDGKAFTAASEGELREV
;
A
#
# COMPACT_ATOMS: atom_id res chain seq x y z
N ASN A 1 -9.01 87.01 26.31
CA ASN A 1 -8.31 86.73 25.05
C ASN A 1 -8.04 85.23 24.81
N LEU A 2 -8.90 84.39 25.38
CA LEU A 2 -8.79 82.95 25.14
C LEU A 2 -9.40 82.50 23.79
N ASP A 3 -10.33 83.30 23.26
CA ASP A 3 -10.98 83.01 21.95
C ASP A 3 -10.03 83.18 20.75
N LEU A 4 -9.01 84.04 20.84
CA LEU A 4 -8.02 84.22 19.77
C LEU A 4 -7.01 83.08 19.68
N LEU A 5 -6.75 82.37 20.75
CA LEU A 5 -5.85 81.19 20.74
C LEU A 5 -6.51 79.96 20.16
N GLN A 6 -7.82 79.84 20.20
CA GLN A 6 -8.59 78.70 19.61
C GLN A 6 -8.69 78.81 18.07
N SER A 7 -8.54 80.02 17.50
CA SER A 7 -8.67 80.19 16.05
C SER A 7 -7.40 79.85 15.28
N VAL A 8 -6.25 79.70 15.94
CA VAL A 8 -4.96 79.44 15.32
C VAL A 8 -4.56 77.96 15.43
N ALA A 9 -5.24 77.18 16.23
CA ALA A 9 -4.95 75.75 16.33
C ALA A 9 -5.52 74.98 15.12
N PRO A 10 -4.71 74.40 14.27
CA PRO A 10 -5.21 73.64 13.15
C PRO A 10 -6.01 72.43 13.69
N LYS A 11 -7.30 72.36 13.39
CA LYS A 11 -8.15 71.20 13.67
C LYS A 11 -7.65 70.04 12.81
N SER A 12 -6.63 69.34 13.28
CA SER A 12 -6.23 68.09 12.64
C SER A 12 -7.36 67.07 12.81
N PRO A 13 -7.84 66.41 11.73
CA PRO A 13 -8.88 65.40 11.86
C PRO A 13 -8.40 64.31 12.81
N GLY A 14 -9.24 63.92 13.80
CA GLY A 14 -8.87 63.02 14.91
C GLY A 14 -8.28 61.70 14.48
N TRP A 15 -8.52 61.28 13.25
CA TRP A 15 -7.91 60.11 12.61
C TRP A 15 -6.40 60.24 12.40
N ARG A 16 -5.90 61.42 11.98
CA ARG A 16 -4.44 61.66 11.83
C ARG A 16 -3.69 61.57 13.14
N ARG A 17 -4.34 61.91 14.27
CA ARG A 17 -3.76 61.80 15.60
C ARG A 17 -3.52 60.35 16.03
N ASN A 18 -4.40 59.42 15.57
CA ASN A 18 -4.32 58.00 15.91
C ASN A 18 -3.49 57.17 14.90
N LEU A 19 -3.13 57.77 13.76
CA LEU A 19 -2.37 57.08 12.72
C LEU A 19 -1.06 56.45 13.23
N PRO A 20 -0.22 57.11 14.02
CA PRO A 20 1.00 56.51 14.57
C PRO A 20 0.71 55.30 15.46
N ALA A 21 -0.33 55.38 16.30
CA ALA A 21 -0.72 54.27 17.17
C ALA A 21 -1.21 53.06 16.37
N ILE A 22 -1.98 53.29 15.29
CA ILE A 22 -2.44 52.24 14.39
C ILE A 22 -1.27 51.55 13.68
N VAL A 23 -0.33 52.34 13.16
CA VAL A 23 0.86 51.80 12.49
C VAL A 23 1.74 51.00 13.45
N THR A 24 1.92 51.46 14.69
CA THR A 24 2.66 50.72 15.71
C THR A 24 1.95 49.41 16.09
N LEU A 25 0.63 49.42 16.23
CA LEU A 25 -0.15 48.22 16.52
C LEU A 25 -0.01 47.19 15.37
N LEU A 26 -0.14 47.65 14.12
CA LEU A 26 0.04 46.76 12.95
C LEU A 26 1.47 46.18 12.86
N ALA A 27 2.48 47.01 13.15
CA ALA A 27 3.86 46.54 13.17
C ALA A 27 4.10 45.49 14.27
N LEU A 28 3.55 45.69 15.47
CA LEU A 28 3.63 44.72 16.55
C LEU A 28 2.88 43.43 16.20
N THR A 29 1.70 43.55 15.62
CA THR A 29 0.93 42.37 15.17
C THR A 29 1.68 41.58 14.10
N ALA A 30 2.27 42.28 13.12
CA ALA A 30 3.09 41.64 12.10
C ALA A 30 4.33 40.95 12.70
N LEU A 31 4.97 41.58 13.70
CA LEU A 31 6.09 40.98 14.41
C LEU A 31 5.68 39.71 15.16
N VAL A 32 4.54 39.73 15.86
CA VAL A 32 4.00 38.56 16.57
C VAL A 32 3.72 37.43 15.60
N VAL A 33 3.08 37.71 14.44
CA VAL A 33 2.83 36.71 13.40
C VAL A 33 4.15 36.16 12.81
N ALA A 34 5.13 37.01 12.61
CA ALA A 34 6.44 36.59 12.10
C ALA A 34 7.21 35.69 13.09
N VAL A 35 7.12 35.98 14.41
CA VAL A 35 7.72 35.18 15.48
C VAL A 35 6.93 33.87 15.70
N ALA A 36 5.62 33.89 15.57
CA ALA A 36 4.76 32.73 15.73
C ALA A 36 5.06 31.62 14.69
N ARG A 37 5.79 31.93 13.58
CA ARG A 37 6.14 30.97 12.52
C ARG A 37 5.01 29.97 12.32
N PRO A 38 3.83 30.37 11.75
CA PRO A 38 2.77 29.40 11.51
C PRO A 38 3.32 28.29 10.62
N ALA A 39 3.75 27.18 11.24
CA ALA A 39 4.16 26.00 10.52
C ALA A 39 2.89 25.39 9.95
N ARG A 40 2.77 25.35 8.65
CA ARG A 40 1.79 24.52 7.99
C ARG A 40 2.36 23.11 8.07
N GLU A 41 1.66 22.20 8.73
CA GLU A 41 1.97 20.78 8.61
C GLU A 41 1.73 20.38 7.15
N GLU A 42 2.75 20.50 6.34
CA GLU A 42 2.76 19.87 5.03
C GLU A 42 3.04 18.39 5.28
N LYS A 43 2.04 17.54 5.07
CA LYS A 43 2.26 16.08 5.04
C LYS A 43 3.18 15.82 3.86
N VAL A 44 4.48 15.84 4.12
CA VAL A 44 5.47 15.34 3.15
C VAL A 44 5.11 13.87 2.93
N PRO A 45 4.79 13.45 1.71
CA PRO A 45 4.55 12.04 1.43
C PRO A 45 5.77 11.26 1.94
N ARG A 46 5.55 10.30 2.85
CA ARG A 46 6.65 9.45 3.31
C ARG A 46 7.19 8.71 2.09
N GLU A 47 8.39 9.06 1.67
CA GLU A 47 9.06 8.42 0.53
C GLU A 47 9.48 6.97 0.85
N ARG A 48 9.14 6.46 2.04
CA ARG A 48 9.49 5.13 2.53
C ARG A 48 8.23 4.39 2.91
N ALA A 49 8.06 3.24 2.32
CA ALA A 49 7.00 2.29 2.63
C ALA A 49 7.56 0.88 2.41
N THR A 50 6.88 -0.12 2.96
CA THR A 50 7.18 -1.52 2.70
C THR A 50 6.01 -2.15 1.97
N VAL A 51 6.27 -2.79 0.85
CA VAL A 51 5.28 -3.58 0.13
C VAL A 51 5.73 -5.03 0.11
N VAL A 52 4.85 -5.95 0.51
CA VAL A 52 5.09 -7.38 0.38
C VAL A 52 4.18 -7.92 -0.70
N ILE A 53 4.77 -8.48 -1.76
CA ILE A 53 4.04 -9.19 -2.80
C ILE A 53 3.95 -10.65 -2.37
N ALA A 54 2.74 -11.17 -2.24
CA ALA A 54 2.47 -12.57 -1.93
C ALA A 54 1.84 -13.22 -3.16
N ILE A 55 2.53 -14.21 -3.75
CA ILE A 55 2.10 -14.86 -4.98
C ILE A 55 1.71 -16.30 -4.67
N ASP A 56 0.52 -16.67 -5.09
CA ASP A 56 0.02 -18.04 -5.05
C ASP A 56 0.80 -18.91 -6.03
N THR A 57 1.30 -20.02 -5.53
CA THR A 57 2.03 -21.02 -6.32
C THR A 57 1.33 -22.37 -6.28
N SER A 58 0.03 -22.40 -5.98
CA SER A 58 -0.77 -23.62 -6.00
C SER A 58 -1.01 -24.15 -7.42
N LEU A 59 -1.37 -25.44 -7.53
CA LEU A 59 -1.60 -26.08 -8.83
C LEU A 59 -2.73 -25.43 -9.65
N SER A 60 -3.71 -24.77 -9.02
CA SER A 60 -4.76 -24.03 -9.73
C SER A 60 -4.22 -22.87 -10.55
N MET A 61 -3.03 -22.35 -10.20
CA MET A 61 -2.34 -21.30 -10.95
C MET A 61 -1.72 -21.80 -12.27
N MET A 62 -1.78 -23.13 -12.53
CA MET A 62 -1.42 -23.71 -13.83
C MET A 62 -2.53 -23.56 -14.89
N ALA A 63 -3.74 -23.11 -14.49
CA ALA A 63 -4.85 -23.01 -15.43
C ALA A 63 -4.54 -21.97 -16.53
N GLU A 64 -4.90 -22.34 -17.78
CA GLU A 64 -4.67 -21.56 -19.00
C GLU A 64 -5.88 -20.69 -19.39
N ASP A 65 -6.83 -20.51 -18.48
CA ASP A 65 -8.01 -19.65 -18.69
C ASP A 65 -7.64 -18.15 -18.76
N VAL A 66 -6.43 -17.81 -18.30
CA VAL A 66 -5.75 -16.52 -18.56
C VAL A 66 -4.42 -16.82 -19.23
N PRO A 67 -4.27 -16.60 -20.56
CA PRO A 67 -3.08 -17.02 -21.29
C PRO A 67 -1.80 -16.27 -20.89
N PRO A 68 -0.61 -16.92 -20.82
CA PRO A 68 -0.42 -18.34 -21.10
C PRO A 68 -0.92 -19.28 -19.99
N ASP A 69 -0.79 -18.89 -18.71
CA ASP A 69 -1.31 -19.50 -17.50
C ASP A 69 -1.35 -18.45 -16.39
N ARG A 70 -2.13 -18.72 -15.33
CA ARG A 70 -2.35 -17.75 -14.23
C ARG A 70 -1.05 -17.36 -13.52
N LEU A 71 -0.14 -18.31 -13.28
CA LEU A 71 1.14 -18.03 -12.61
C LEU A 71 2.02 -17.10 -13.45
N SER A 72 2.15 -17.39 -14.74
CA SER A 72 2.93 -16.53 -15.66
C SER A 72 2.40 -15.11 -15.68
N VAL A 73 1.07 -14.94 -15.73
CA VAL A 73 0.44 -13.61 -15.72
C VAL A 73 0.66 -12.92 -14.37
N ALA A 74 0.58 -13.64 -13.25
CA ALA A 74 0.87 -13.09 -11.92
C ALA A 74 2.36 -12.66 -11.80
N GLN A 75 3.29 -13.44 -12.35
CA GLN A 75 4.70 -13.07 -12.40
C GLN A 75 4.93 -11.80 -13.21
N GLU A 76 4.32 -11.66 -14.39
CA GLU A 76 4.43 -10.44 -15.21
C GLU A 76 3.80 -9.24 -14.51
N ALA A 77 2.63 -9.43 -13.89
CA ALA A 77 1.99 -8.40 -13.07
C ALA A 77 2.89 -7.91 -11.93
N ALA A 78 3.50 -8.85 -11.20
CA ALA A 78 4.43 -8.51 -10.13
C ALA A 78 5.67 -7.78 -10.65
N LYS A 79 6.23 -8.19 -11.80
CA LYS A 79 7.37 -7.51 -12.44
C LYS A 79 7.00 -6.10 -12.93
N LEU A 80 5.80 -5.91 -13.48
CA LEU A 80 5.28 -4.60 -13.87
C LEU A 80 5.13 -3.71 -12.64
N PHE A 81 4.55 -4.23 -11.57
CA PHE A 81 4.40 -3.52 -10.30
C PHE A 81 5.74 -3.04 -9.74
N LEU A 82 6.80 -3.86 -9.80
CA LEU A 82 8.15 -3.47 -9.43
C LEU A 82 8.70 -2.27 -10.23
N THR A 83 8.27 -2.08 -11.48
CA THR A 83 8.74 -0.96 -12.32
C THR A 83 8.02 0.35 -12.02
N ILE A 84 6.81 0.29 -11.47
CA ILE A 84 5.98 1.46 -11.15
C ILE A 84 6.33 2.01 -9.77
N LEU A 85 6.74 1.13 -8.84
CA LEU A 85 7.07 1.53 -7.48
C LEU A 85 8.33 2.40 -7.42
N PRO A 86 8.29 3.52 -6.64
CA PRO A 86 9.47 4.34 -6.38
C PRO A 86 10.65 3.51 -5.81
N ASP A 87 11.87 3.85 -6.19
CA ASP A 87 13.08 3.10 -5.81
C ASP A 87 13.32 3.00 -4.30
N LYS A 88 12.82 3.95 -3.54
CA LYS A 88 12.97 4.02 -2.07
C LYS A 88 12.04 3.10 -1.29
N ILE A 89 11.04 2.51 -1.94
CA ILE A 89 10.11 1.56 -1.30
C ILE A 89 10.78 0.20 -1.16
N ASN A 90 10.74 -0.39 0.04
CA ASN A 90 11.17 -1.76 0.23
C ASN A 90 10.12 -2.73 -0.34
N VAL A 91 10.56 -3.72 -1.11
CA VAL A 91 9.68 -4.77 -1.62
C VAL A 91 10.17 -6.13 -1.15
N GLY A 92 9.29 -6.86 -0.48
CA GLY A 92 9.46 -8.26 -0.13
C GLY A 92 8.69 -9.17 -1.09
N LEU A 93 9.12 -10.43 -1.20
CA LEU A 93 8.43 -11.46 -1.96
C LEU A 93 8.14 -12.66 -1.06
N VAL A 94 6.89 -13.05 -1.04
CA VAL A 94 6.39 -14.27 -0.40
C VAL A 94 5.77 -15.15 -1.47
N SER A 95 6.12 -16.42 -1.51
CA SER A 95 5.33 -17.44 -2.21
C SER A 95 4.47 -18.17 -1.20
N PHE A 96 3.32 -18.64 -1.62
CA PHE A 96 2.50 -19.48 -0.79
C PHE A 96 1.79 -20.56 -1.60
N ASN A 97 1.70 -21.70 -0.97
CA ASN A 97 0.95 -22.87 -1.35
C ASN A 97 0.23 -23.39 -0.08
N GLY A 98 0.47 -24.60 0.38
CA GLY A 98 0.02 -25.08 1.71
C GLY A 98 0.71 -24.36 2.89
N VAL A 99 1.81 -23.65 2.65
CA VAL A 99 2.56 -22.85 3.62
C VAL A 99 3.01 -21.53 2.97
N GLY A 100 3.26 -20.51 3.79
CA GLY A 100 3.87 -19.27 3.31
C GLY A 100 5.40 -19.31 3.46
N THR A 101 6.13 -18.85 2.46
CA THR A 101 7.59 -18.78 2.46
C THR A 101 8.10 -17.41 2.04
N ILE A 102 8.94 -16.77 2.87
CA ILE A 102 9.60 -15.51 2.50
C ILE A 102 10.77 -15.85 1.56
N LEU A 103 10.60 -15.57 0.27
CA LEU A 103 11.67 -15.78 -0.73
C LEU A 103 12.68 -14.64 -0.73
N VAL A 104 12.19 -13.41 -0.57
CA VAL A 104 13.02 -12.21 -0.48
C VAL A 104 12.49 -11.34 0.65
N PRO A 105 13.26 -11.12 1.73
CA PRO A 105 12.93 -10.10 2.72
C PRO A 105 12.82 -8.71 2.07
N PRO A 106 12.04 -7.76 2.64
CA PRO A 106 11.89 -6.43 2.09
C PRO A 106 13.23 -5.75 1.80
N THR A 107 13.41 -5.31 0.57
CA THR A 107 14.64 -4.70 0.06
C THR A 107 14.34 -3.69 -1.05
N THR A 108 15.25 -2.76 -1.29
CA THR A 108 15.21 -1.87 -2.45
C THR A 108 15.88 -2.51 -3.70
N ASP A 109 16.52 -3.67 -3.55
CA ASP A 109 17.14 -4.39 -4.68
C ASP A 109 16.08 -5.08 -5.56
N ARG A 110 15.58 -4.34 -6.54
CA ARG A 110 14.57 -4.81 -7.52
C ARG A 110 15.05 -6.00 -8.35
N ALA A 111 16.35 -6.08 -8.64
CA ALA A 111 16.89 -7.17 -9.44
C ALA A 111 16.79 -8.51 -8.71
N ARG A 112 17.06 -8.50 -7.40
CA ARG A 112 16.90 -9.68 -6.54
C ARG A 112 15.45 -10.15 -6.49
N VAL A 113 14.50 -9.22 -6.30
CA VAL A 113 13.06 -9.56 -6.27
C VAL A 113 12.60 -10.12 -7.61
N ARG A 114 12.97 -9.48 -8.73
CA ARG A 114 12.64 -9.93 -10.08
C ARG A 114 13.16 -11.36 -10.36
N THR A 115 14.42 -11.63 -10.02
CA THR A 115 15.02 -12.97 -10.18
C THR A 115 14.28 -14.02 -9.35
N ALA A 116 13.79 -13.67 -8.17
CA ALA A 116 13.03 -14.59 -7.34
C ALA A 116 11.61 -14.85 -7.90
N ILE A 117 10.97 -13.82 -8.48
CA ILE A 117 9.69 -13.98 -9.19
C ILE A 117 9.85 -14.96 -10.38
N ASP A 118 10.91 -14.83 -11.18
CA ASP A 118 11.16 -15.70 -12.34
C ASP A 118 11.41 -17.16 -11.96
N ARG A 119 11.73 -17.45 -10.69
CA ARG A 119 12.01 -18.80 -10.16
C ARG A 119 10.86 -19.42 -9.37
N LEU A 120 9.68 -18.81 -9.39
CA LEU A 120 8.50 -19.37 -8.74
C LEU A 120 8.12 -20.67 -9.46
N GLU A 121 7.92 -21.73 -8.67
CA GLU A 121 7.48 -23.05 -9.13
C GLU A 121 6.16 -23.40 -8.46
N LEU A 122 5.33 -24.13 -9.19
CA LEU A 122 4.04 -24.62 -8.70
C LEU A 122 4.21 -25.73 -7.68
N ASP A 123 3.36 -25.75 -6.68
CA ASP A 123 3.30 -26.78 -5.66
C ASP A 123 1.81 -27.07 -5.29
N GLU A 124 1.57 -28.13 -4.55
CA GLU A 124 0.22 -28.51 -4.15
C GLU A 124 -0.33 -27.57 -3.07
N ARG A 125 -1.68 -27.41 -3.03
CA ARG A 125 -2.47 -26.73 -2.00
C ARG A 125 -2.39 -25.20 -2.05
N THR A 126 -3.30 -24.57 -1.31
CA THR A 126 -3.38 -23.11 -1.16
C THR A 126 -3.74 -22.75 0.28
N ALA A 127 -3.05 -21.76 0.86
CA ALA A 127 -3.27 -21.31 2.25
C ALA A 127 -3.13 -19.77 2.35
N ILE A 128 -4.21 -19.04 2.00
CA ILE A 128 -4.22 -17.57 2.02
C ILE A 128 -3.98 -17.02 3.42
N GLY A 129 -4.57 -17.61 4.45
CA GLY A 129 -4.33 -17.21 5.84
C GLY A 129 -2.84 -17.27 6.20
N GLU A 130 -2.12 -18.34 5.80
CA GLU A 130 -0.69 -18.47 6.01
C GLU A 130 0.11 -17.44 5.20
N ALA A 131 -0.31 -17.15 3.97
CA ALA A 131 0.30 -16.12 3.14
C ALA A 131 0.28 -14.74 3.83
N ILE A 132 -0.86 -14.35 4.40
CA ILE A 132 -1.01 -13.08 5.13
C ILE A 132 -0.10 -13.06 6.37
N PHE A 133 -0.12 -14.11 7.19
CA PHE A 133 0.76 -14.18 8.38
C PHE A 133 2.25 -14.11 8.02
N THR A 134 2.66 -14.82 6.96
CA THR A 134 4.05 -14.80 6.47
C THR A 134 4.41 -13.43 5.92
N SER A 135 3.48 -12.78 5.22
CA SER A 135 3.67 -11.41 4.72
C SER A 135 3.81 -10.39 5.86
N LEU A 136 3.02 -10.51 6.93
CA LEU A 136 3.18 -9.70 8.15
C LEU A 136 4.53 -9.95 8.82
N GLN A 137 5.01 -11.19 8.81
CA GLN A 137 6.36 -11.51 9.29
C GLN A 137 7.44 -10.87 8.42
N ALA A 138 7.27 -10.86 7.09
CA ALA A 138 8.17 -10.17 6.17
C ALA A 138 8.18 -8.66 6.41
N VAL A 139 7.02 -8.03 6.61
CA VAL A 139 6.92 -6.59 6.95
C VAL A 139 7.78 -6.25 8.17
N ARG A 140 7.74 -7.08 9.21
CA ARG A 140 8.57 -6.88 10.43
C ARG A 140 10.07 -7.03 10.19
N GLN A 141 10.50 -7.64 9.08
CA GLN A 141 11.90 -7.77 8.69
C GLN A 141 12.39 -6.61 7.80
N ALA A 142 11.51 -5.62 7.52
CA ALA A 142 11.89 -4.47 6.73
C ALA A 142 13.05 -3.70 7.39
N PRO A 143 14.04 -3.24 6.62
CA PRO A 143 15.13 -2.44 7.16
C PRO A 143 14.61 -1.14 7.78
N VAL A 144 14.94 -0.90 9.05
CA VAL A 144 14.73 0.38 9.71
C VAL A 144 15.92 1.27 9.37
N ALA A 145 15.68 2.46 8.80
CA ALA A 145 16.77 3.37 8.47
C ALA A 145 17.29 4.07 9.74
N GLU A 146 18.61 4.29 9.79
CA GLU A 146 19.22 5.12 10.82
C GLU A 146 18.61 6.55 10.76
N GLY A 147 17.90 6.94 11.80
CA GLY A 147 17.18 8.22 11.91
C GLY A 147 15.67 8.10 12.12
N ASP A 148 15.06 6.94 11.90
CA ASP A 148 13.65 6.67 12.22
C ASP A 148 13.48 6.21 13.70
N LEU A 149 14.26 6.80 14.62
CA LEU A 149 14.19 6.50 16.06
C LEU A 149 12.91 7.05 16.73
N ASP A 150 12.13 7.84 16.03
CA ASP A 150 10.86 8.39 16.51
C ASP A 150 9.69 7.47 16.23
N ASN A 151 9.72 6.23 16.70
CA ASN A 151 8.56 5.31 16.91
C ASN A 151 7.37 5.40 15.90
N GLU A 152 7.57 5.97 14.72
CA GLU A 152 6.53 6.03 13.69
C GLU A 152 6.62 4.78 12.82
N GLU A 153 5.60 3.94 12.89
CA GLU A 153 5.47 2.74 12.05
C GLU A 153 5.59 3.11 10.57
N VAL A 154 6.56 2.49 9.88
CA VAL A 154 6.72 2.65 8.43
C VAL A 154 5.50 2.06 7.75
N PRO A 155 4.78 2.83 6.91
CA PRO A 155 3.60 2.32 6.22
C PRO A 155 3.93 1.03 5.47
N ALA A 156 3.11 0.01 5.70
CA ALA A 156 3.26 -1.27 5.02
C ALA A 156 1.98 -1.66 4.28
N ARG A 157 2.11 -2.43 3.22
CA ARG A 157 1.00 -2.97 2.45
C ARG A 157 1.34 -4.35 1.91
N ILE A 158 0.35 -5.22 1.88
CA ILE A 158 0.46 -6.53 1.25
C ILE A 158 -0.30 -6.50 -0.08
N VAL A 159 0.27 -7.08 -1.13
CA VAL A 159 -0.38 -7.33 -2.41
C VAL A 159 -0.46 -8.84 -2.58
N LEU A 160 -1.67 -9.38 -2.42
CA LEU A 160 -1.96 -10.80 -2.50
C LEU A 160 -2.45 -11.15 -3.90
N MET A 161 -1.76 -12.04 -4.58
CA MET A 161 -2.03 -12.49 -5.93
C MET A 161 -2.43 -13.97 -5.90
N SER A 162 -3.70 -14.30 -6.16
CA SER A 162 -4.25 -15.67 -6.02
C SER A 162 -5.52 -15.85 -6.85
N ASP A 163 -5.98 -17.10 -6.99
CA ASP A 163 -7.34 -17.41 -7.43
C ASP A 163 -8.37 -17.42 -6.29
N GLY A 164 -7.95 -17.22 -5.06
CA GLY A 164 -8.82 -17.02 -3.89
C GLY A 164 -9.28 -18.30 -3.18
N LYS A 165 -8.90 -19.48 -3.62
CA LYS A 165 -9.44 -20.74 -3.08
C LYS A 165 -8.49 -21.35 -2.04
N THR A 166 -8.74 -21.10 -0.76
CA THR A 166 -7.99 -21.74 0.34
C THR A 166 -8.42 -23.20 0.51
N THR A 167 -7.43 -24.10 0.53
CA THR A 167 -7.67 -25.56 0.71
C THR A 167 -7.14 -26.09 2.03
N VAL A 168 -6.17 -25.44 2.64
CA VAL A 168 -5.52 -25.84 3.90
C VAL A 168 -5.10 -24.64 4.74
N GLY A 169 -4.61 -24.89 5.95
CA GLY A 169 -4.05 -23.84 6.82
C GLY A 169 -5.11 -23.05 7.58
N ARG A 170 -4.72 -21.88 8.06
CA ARG A 170 -5.63 -20.99 8.79
C ARG A 170 -6.66 -20.36 7.84
N PRO A 171 -7.89 -20.14 8.31
CA PRO A 171 -8.90 -19.43 7.53
C PRO A 171 -8.44 -18.05 7.11
N ASP A 172 -8.85 -17.60 5.91
CA ASP A 172 -8.50 -16.29 5.34
C ASP A 172 -8.89 -15.14 6.26
N ALA A 173 -10.09 -15.23 6.86
CA ALA A 173 -10.60 -14.24 7.80
C ALA A 173 -9.68 -14.05 9.05
N VAL A 174 -9.00 -15.12 9.49
CA VAL A 174 -8.05 -15.03 10.61
C VAL A 174 -6.78 -14.30 10.20
N GLY A 175 -6.30 -14.55 8.99
CA GLY A 175 -5.18 -13.81 8.41
C GLY A 175 -5.52 -12.34 8.18
N ALA A 176 -6.69 -12.07 7.61
CA ALA A 176 -7.20 -10.71 7.38
C ALA A 176 -7.36 -9.94 8.70
N GLN A 177 -7.92 -10.58 9.75
CA GLN A 177 -8.00 -9.96 11.08
C GLN A 177 -6.63 -9.59 11.63
N ALA A 178 -5.64 -10.48 11.51
CA ALA A 178 -4.29 -10.19 11.96
C ALA A 178 -3.63 -9.03 11.19
N ALA A 179 -3.93 -8.89 9.90
CA ALA A 179 -3.46 -7.76 9.08
C ALA A 179 -4.16 -6.45 9.50
N ALA A 180 -5.46 -6.49 9.73
CA ALA A 180 -6.24 -5.34 10.23
C ALA A 180 -5.74 -4.88 11.60
N ASP A 181 -5.53 -5.82 12.54
CA ASP A 181 -4.99 -5.53 13.88
C ASP A 181 -3.57 -4.93 13.82
N ALA A 182 -2.79 -5.30 12.79
CA ALA A 182 -1.46 -4.75 12.54
C ALA A 182 -1.50 -3.43 11.73
N GLY A 183 -2.65 -2.94 11.33
CA GLY A 183 -2.78 -1.73 10.49
C GLY A 183 -2.15 -1.88 9.10
N VAL A 184 -2.06 -3.11 8.57
CA VAL A 184 -1.46 -3.41 7.27
C VAL A 184 -2.54 -3.77 6.25
N PRO A 185 -2.91 -2.87 5.35
CA PRO A 185 -3.89 -3.16 4.30
C PRO A 185 -3.42 -4.28 3.36
N VAL A 186 -4.34 -5.16 2.98
CA VAL A 186 -4.12 -6.23 2.01
C VAL A 186 -4.88 -5.91 0.73
N ASN A 187 -4.18 -5.53 -0.32
CA ASN A 187 -4.76 -5.47 -1.65
C ASN A 187 -4.76 -6.87 -2.25
N THR A 188 -5.85 -7.25 -2.89
CA THR A 188 -5.97 -8.56 -3.53
C THR A 188 -6.10 -8.43 -5.03
N ILE A 189 -5.46 -9.32 -5.78
CA ILE A 189 -5.59 -9.42 -7.23
C ILE A 189 -6.01 -10.85 -7.55
N ALA A 190 -7.23 -10.99 -8.07
CA ALA A 190 -7.80 -12.27 -8.48
C ALA A 190 -7.33 -12.65 -9.89
N PHE A 191 -6.67 -13.79 -10.02
CA PHE A 191 -6.27 -14.36 -11.31
C PHE A 191 -7.15 -15.53 -11.70
N GLY A 192 -7.72 -15.49 -12.90
CA GLY A 192 -8.50 -16.56 -13.47
C GLY A 192 -9.96 -16.18 -13.77
N THR A 193 -10.69 -17.16 -14.28
CA THR A 193 -12.10 -17.06 -14.67
C THR A 193 -12.97 -18.08 -13.91
N ASP A 194 -14.29 -17.99 -14.06
CA ASP A 194 -15.23 -18.93 -13.45
C ASP A 194 -15.30 -20.28 -14.21
N HIS A 195 -14.43 -20.49 -15.19
CA HIS A 195 -14.39 -21.69 -16.04
C HIS A 195 -12.97 -22.27 -16.15
N GLY A 196 -12.07 -21.90 -15.23
CA GLY A 196 -10.72 -22.44 -15.18
C GLY A 196 -10.74 -23.96 -14.97
N VAL A 197 -9.89 -24.65 -15.71
CA VAL A 197 -9.68 -26.10 -15.56
C VAL A 197 -8.18 -26.39 -15.62
N ILE A 198 -7.76 -27.40 -14.87
CA ILE A 198 -6.40 -27.95 -14.96
C ILE A 198 -6.47 -29.43 -15.34
N GLN A 199 -5.45 -29.90 -16.07
CA GLN A 199 -5.27 -31.29 -16.39
C GLN A 199 -4.01 -31.81 -15.71
N LEU A 200 -4.17 -32.72 -14.76
CA LEU A 200 -3.05 -33.40 -14.12
C LEU A 200 -2.81 -34.76 -14.80
N GLU A 201 -1.55 -35.15 -14.93
CA GLU A 201 -1.20 -36.47 -15.53
C GLU A 201 -1.75 -37.65 -14.71
N SER A 202 -1.95 -37.44 -13.41
CA SER A 202 -2.51 -38.45 -12.49
C SER A 202 -4.05 -38.59 -12.57
N GLU A 203 -4.74 -37.63 -13.19
CA GLU A 203 -6.20 -37.56 -13.21
C GLU A 203 -6.74 -37.66 -14.64
N PRO A 204 -7.67 -38.61 -14.93
CA PRO A 204 -8.21 -38.82 -16.28
C PRO A 204 -9.11 -37.66 -16.75
N ASN A 205 -9.72 -36.89 -15.84
CA ASN A 205 -10.65 -35.82 -16.15
C ASN A 205 -10.07 -34.47 -15.72
N PRO A 206 -10.36 -33.38 -16.48
CA PRO A 206 -10.02 -32.03 -16.06
C PRO A 206 -10.64 -31.69 -14.69
N ILE A 207 -9.87 -31.03 -13.85
CA ILE A 207 -10.27 -30.55 -12.52
C ILE A 207 -10.72 -29.11 -12.64
N PRO A 208 -11.97 -28.75 -12.27
CA PRO A 208 -12.40 -27.36 -12.23
C PRO A 208 -11.65 -26.56 -11.14
N VAL A 209 -11.17 -25.37 -11.50
CA VAL A 209 -10.46 -24.45 -10.60
C VAL A 209 -11.02 -23.04 -10.74
N ASP A 210 -12.27 -22.90 -10.27
CA ASP A 210 -12.98 -21.62 -10.30
C ASP A 210 -12.29 -20.59 -9.37
N VAL A 211 -12.39 -19.32 -9.72
CA VAL A 211 -11.86 -18.22 -8.91
C VAL A 211 -12.85 -17.84 -7.80
N ASP A 212 -12.37 -17.74 -6.57
CA ASP A 212 -13.16 -17.24 -5.43
C ASP A 212 -12.87 -15.74 -5.19
N ARG A 213 -13.46 -14.88 -6.05
CA ARG A 213 -13.34 -13.43 -5.93
C ARG A 213 -13.93 -12.90 -4.65
N GLU A 214 -15.04 -13.49 -4.18
CA GLU A 214 -15.69 -13.05 -2.95
C GLU A 214 -14.79 -13.27 -1.72
N ALA A 215 -14.00 -14.34 -1.69
CA ALA A 215 -13.03 -14.55 -0.61
C ALA A 215 -11.95 -13.47 -0.62
N LEU A 216 -11.41 -13.11 -1.79
CA LEU A 216 -10.41 -12.06 -1.95
C LEU A 216 -10.96 -10.68 -1.64
N GLU A 217 -12.20 -10.36 -2.06
CA GLU A 217 -12.90 -9.13 -1.71
C GLU A 217 -13.09 -9.01 -0.19
N ARG A 218 -13.54 -10.08 0.50
CA ARG A 218 -13.67 -10.07 1.96
C ARG A 218 -12.34 -9.79 2.67
N VAL A 219 -11.23 -10.37 2.18
CA VAL A 219 -9.89 -10.10 2.75
C VAL A 219 -9.49 -8.63 2.57
N ALA A 220 -9.71 -8.07 1.39
CA ALA A 220 -9.42 -6.67 1.11
C ALA A 220 -10.28 -5.74 1.98
N ASP A 221 -11.59 -5.93 2.01
CA ASP A 221 -12.53 -5.09 2.78
C ASP A 221 -12.23 -5.13 4.29
N GLN A 222 -11.90 -6.30 4.82
CA GLN A 222 -11.58 -6.45 6.25
C GLN A 222 -10.30 -5.73 6.66
N THR A 223 -9.42 -5.43 5.72
CA THR A 223 -8.09 -4.85 5.96
C THR A 223 -7.93 -3.42 5.43
N ASP A 224 -9.00 -2.74 5.04
CA ASP A 224 -8.94 -1.43 4.37
C ASP A 224 -8.10 -1.46 3.06
N GLY A 225 -8.02 -2.63 2.43
CA GLY A 225 -7.38 -2.83 1.14
C GLY A 225 -8.34 -2.63 -0.03
N LYS A 226 -7.88 -3.00 -1.21
CA LYS A 226 -8.67 -2.97 -2.44
C LYS A 226 -8.59 -4.32 -3.14
N ALA A 227 -9.73 -4.79 -3.66
CA ALA A 227 -9.78 -5.97 -4.51
C ALA A 227 -9.74 -5.56 -5.99
N PHE A 228 -8.94 -6.29 -6.77
CA PHE A 228 -8.77 -6.12 -8.20
C PHE A 228 -8.94 -7.47 -8.88
N THR A 229 -9.31 -7.45 -10.16
CA THR A 229 -9.39 -8.64 -10.99
C THR A 229 -8.41 -8.48 -12.15
N ALA A 230 -7.64 -9.52 -12.42
CA ALA A 230 -6.73 -9.59 -13.55
C ALA A 230 -7.21 -10.70 -14.50
N ALA A 231 -8.31 -10.45 -15.20
CA ALA A 231 -8.79 -11.32 -16.27
C ALA A 231 -8.04 -11.03 -17.60
N SER A 232 -7.29 -9.92 -17.69
CA SER A 232 -6.50 -9.54 -18.86
C SER A 232 -5.33 -8.63 -18.51
N GLU A 233 -4.29 -8.60 -19.37
CA GLU A 233 -3.15 -7.67 -19.23
C GLU A 233 -3.56 -6.19 -19.21
N GLY A 234 -4.72 -5.85 -19.81
CA GLY A 234 -5.27 -4.48 -19.82
C GLY A 234 -5.74 -4.03 -18.44
N GLU A 235 -6.39 -4.91 -17.68
CA GLU A 235 -6.89 -4.61 -16.33
C GLU A 235 -5.75 -4.47 -15.30
N LEU A 236 -4.63 -5.16 -15.52
CA LEU A 236 -3.43 -5.02 -14.69
C LEU A 236 -2.81 -3.62 -14.72
N ARG A 237 -3.06 -2.82 -15.75
CA ARG A 237 -2.54 -1.44 -15.85
C ARG A 237 -3.37 -0.43 -15.07
N GLU A 238 -4.56 -0.81 -14.63
CA GLU A 238 -5.46 0.03 -13.82
C GLU A 238 -5.28 -0.16 -12.31
N VAL A 239 -4.49 -1.17 -11.90
CA VAL A 239 -4.12 -1.51 -10.51
C VAL A 239 -2.95 -0.65 -10.03
#